data_b790a0f5a0458650fd9f2f951b40fd3f
#
_entry.id   b790a0f5a0458650fd9f2f951b40fd3f
#
_cell.length_a   1.000
_cell.length_b   1.000
_cell.length_c   1.000
_cell.angle_alpha   90.00
_cell.angle_beta   90.00
_cell.angle_gamma   90.00
#
_symmetry.space_group_name_H-M   'P 1'
#
loop_
_entity.id
_entity.type
_entity.pdbx_description
1 polymer ?
#
loop_
_entity_poly.entity_id
_entity_poly.type
_entity_poly.pdbx_seq_one_letter_code
_entity_poly.pdbx_strand_id
1 'polypeptide(L)'
;GTDLALAIQLALDHVENNDEKFKVFVLVSDGEDHQGNIMDITQEASKMDFMIHALGIGTSSGGPIPMLDENGNRIEFKKDRKGNIVTTKLNDATLNEIAYTAGGKYIRVENQANAIMPLLEEINEMEKREIKAHVFSQYENRYQIFLLIALICYLIEFFISTRSTKEIKWEGRFS
;
A
#
# COMPACT_ATOMS: atom_id res chain seq x y z
N GLY A 1 20.11 -11.46 -18.18
CA GLY A 1 20.30 -10.89 -16.86
C GLY A 1 18.96 -10.47 -16.27
N THR A 2 18.91 -10.25 -15.00
CA THR A 2 17.71 -9.75 -14.33
C THR A 2 17.62 -8.24 -14.56
N ASP A 3 16.44 -7.75 -14.88
CA ASP A 3 16.13 -6.33 -15.08
C ASP A 3 15.11 -5.93 -14.02
N LEU A 4 15.60 -5.42 -12.90
CA LEU A 4 14.77 -5.01 -11.76
C LEU A 4 13.98 -3.73 -12.09
N ALA A 5 14.55 -2.85 -12.91
CA ALA A 5 13.90 -1.63 -13.35
C ALA A 5 12.65 -1.94 -14.16
N LEU A 6 12.75 -2.87 -15.12
CA LEU A 6 11.61 -3.31 -15.93
C LEU A 6 10.53 -3.98 -15.06
N ALA A 7 10.92 -4.75 -14.05
CA ALA A 7 9.95 -5.39 -13.16
C ALA A 7 9.14 -4.36 -12.36
N ILE A 8 9.79 -3.31 -11.84
CA ILE A 8 9.11 -2.21 -11.14
C ILE A 8 8.23 -1.41 -12.12
N GLN A 9 8.72 -1.11 -13.33
CA GLN A 9 7.96 -0.39 -14.36
C GLN A 9 6.67 -1.14 -14.72
N LEU A 10 6.76 -2.44 -14.97
CA LEU A 10 5.59 -3.26 -15.27
C LEU A 10 4.57 -3.30 -14.11
N ALA A 11 5.06 -3.30 -12.87
CA ALA A 11 4.19 -3.21 -11.71
C ALA A 11 3.48 -1.85 -11.63
N LEU A 12 4.17 -0.75 -11.90
CA LEU A 12 3.59 0.59 -11.96
C LEU A 12 2.52 0.67 -13.05
N ASP A 13 2.83 0.26 -14.27
CA ASP A 13 1.90 0.29 -15.41
C ASP A 13 0.61 -0.52 -15.13
N HIS A 14 0.75 -1.63 -14.40
CA HIS A 14 -0.41 -2.47 -14.04
C HIS A 14 -1.32 -1.79 -13.01
N VAL A 15 -0.75 -1.02 -12.12
CA VAL A 15 -1.46 -0.40 -10.98
C VAL A 15 -1.97 1.00 -11.31
N GLU A 16 -1.40 1.70 -12.30
CA GLU A 16 -1.88 3.03 -12.73
C GLU A 16 -3.37 3.04 -13.14
N ASN A 17 -3.87 1.89 -13.57
CA ASN A 17 -5.27 1.72 -13.97
C ASN A 17 -6.24 1.45 -12.80
N ASN A 18 -5.76 1.35 -11.57
CA ASN A 18 -6.57 1.09 -10.38
C ASN A 18 -6.52 2.29 -9.43
N ASP A 19 -7.69 2.85 -9.09
CA ASP A 19 -7.87 3.98 -8.15
C ASP A 19 -7.57 3.63 -6.67
N GLU A 20 -6.82 2.56 -6.40
CA GLU A 20 -6.44 2.15 -5.06
C GLU A 20 -5.41 3.11 -4.46
N LYS A 21 -5.67 3.58 -3.24
CA LYS A 21 -4.87 4.63 -2.58
C LYS A 21 -3.52 4.17 -2.06
N PHE A 22 -3.39 2.89 -1.71
CA PHE A 22 -2.14 2.32 -1.21
C PHE A 22 -1.71 1.13 -2.06
N LYS A 23 -0.53 1.23 -2.61
CA LYS A 23 0.02 0.25 -3.52
C LYS A 23 1.29 -0.30 -2.91
N VAL A 24 1.27 -1.59 -2.57
CA VAL A 24 2.41 -2.27 -1.97
C VAL A 24 2.92 -3.32 -2.94
N PHE A 25 4.20 -3.24 -3.24
CA PHE A 25 4.91 -4.20 -4.07
C PHE A 25 5.99 -4.91 -3.26
N VAL A 26 6.09 -6.23 -3.39
CA VAL A 26 7.12 -7.02 -2.74
C VAL A 26 8.08 -7.55 -3.79
N LEU A 27 9.27 -6.96 -3.83
CA LEU A 27 10.35 -7.35 -4.72
C LEU A 27 11.16 -8.48 -4.09
N VAL A 28 11.20 -9.64 -4.74
CA VAL A 28 11.98 -10.81 -4.30
C VAL A 28 13.12 -11.03 -5.28
N SER A 29 14.36 -10.78 -4.85
CA SER A 29 15.53 -10.82 -5.74
C SER A 29 16.83 -11.05 -4.96
N ASP A 30 17.89 -11.39 -5.68
CA ASP A 30 19.27 -11.33 -5.20
C ASP A 30 19.91 -9.93 -5.35
N GLY A 31 19.16 -8.96 -5.93
CA GLY A 31 19.60 -7.59 -6.09
C GLY A 31 20.66 -7.37 -7.18
N GLU A 32 20.94 -8.37 -8.01
CA GLU A 32 21.78 -8.18 -9.21
C GLU A 32 20.97 -7.43 -10.28
N ASP A 33 21.36 -6.19 -10.57
CA ASP A 33 20.79 -5.36 -11.65
C ASP A 33 21.85 -5.14 -12.74
N HIS A 34 21.44 -5.29 -14.00
CA HIS A 34 22.32 -5.19 -15.14
C HIS A 34 22.04 -3.96 -16.03
N GLN A 35 20.99 -3.19 -15.74
CA GLN A 35 20.52 -2.08 -16.60
C GLN A 35 20.82 -0.69 -16.03
N GLY A 36 21.04 -0.54 -14.75
CA GLY A 36 21.61 0.65 -14.13
C GLY A 36 20.68 1.85 -13.89
N ASN A 37 19.40 1.80 -14.26
CA ASN A 37 18.42 2.91 -14.08
C ASN A 37 17.36 2.67 -13.01
N ILE A 38 17.60 1.71 -12.14
CA ILE A 38 16.62 1.26 -11.14
C ILE A 38 16.22 2.36 -10.16
N MET A 39 17.12 3.27 -9.81
CA MET A 39 16.85 4.35 -8.85
C MET A 39 15.86 5.37 -9.41
N ASP A 40 15.96 5.71 -10.70
CA ASP A 40 15.06 6.66 -11.34
C ASP A 40 13.61 6.14 -11.28
N ILE A 41 13.40 4.87 -11.63
CA ILE A 41 12.09 4.22 -11.59
C ILE A 41 11.58 4.05 -10.16
N THR A 42 12.47 3.75 -9.20
CA THR A 42 12.10 3.67 -7.79
C THR A 42 11.64 5.02 -7.24
N GLN A 43 12.28 6.11 -7.65
CA GLN A 43 11.85 7.46 -7.27
C GLN A 43 10.51 7.84 -7.90
N GLU A 44 10.25 7.41 -9.12
CA GLU A 44 8.95 7.57 -9.77
C GLU A 44 7.86 6.82 -9.01
N ALA A 45 8.10 5.56 -8.64
CA ALA A 45 7.23 4.75 -7.80
C ALA A 45 6.89 5.46 -6.48
N SER A 46 7.90 6.01 -5.81
CA SER A 46 7.71 6.76 -4.56
C SER A 46 6.81 7.99 -4.72
N LYS A 47 6.90 8.71 -5.84
CA LYS A 47 6.04 9.87 -6.13
C LYS A 47 4.58 9.50 -6.38
N MET A 48 4.32 8.25 -6.74
CA MET A 48 2.98 7.71 -6.99
C MET A 48 2.39 6.99 -5.76
N ASP A 49 2.95 7.21 -4.57
CA ASP A 49 2.60 6.53 -3.31
C ASP A 49 2.68 4.98 -3.42
N PHE A 50 3.62 4.51 -4.24
CA PHE A 50 3.86 3.10 -4.48
C PHE A 50 4.99 2.62 -3.56
N MET A 51 4.64 1.85 -2.54
CA MET A 51 5.60 1.33 -1.56
C MET A 51 6.23 0.02 -2.04
N ILE A 52 7.56 -0.06 -1.97
CA ILE A 52 8.29 -1.29 -2.37
C ILE A 52 9.01 -1.88 -1.16
N HIS A 53 8.59 -3.07 -0.76
CA HIS A 53 9.37 -3.89 0.17
C HIS A 53 10.29 -4.81 -0.63
N ALA A 54 11.52 -4.98 -0.17
CA ALA A 54 12.48 -5.86 -0.84
C ALA A 54 12.87 -7.05 0.04
N LEU A 55 12.77 -8.25 -0.52
CA LEU A 55 13.22 -9.49 0.08
C LEU A 55 14.48 -9.96 -0.64
N GLY A 56 15.61 -9.90 0.04
CA GLY A 56 16.88 -10.36 -0.49
C GLY A 56 17.08 -11.87 -0.29
N ILE A 57 17.19 -12.61 -1.39
CA ILE A 57 17.44 -14.05 -1.38
C ILE A 57 18.83 -14.32 -1.90
N GLY A 58 19.63 -15.02 -1.12
CA GLY A 58 21.00 -15.39 -1.49
C GLY A 58 21.98 -15.24 -0.33
N THR A 59 23.25 -15.40 -0.65
CA THR A 59 24.33 -15.25 0.32
C THR A 59 25.24 -14.09 -0.08
N SER A 60 25.69 -13.30 0.89
CA SER A 60 26.63 -12.20 0.64
C SER A 60 28.02 -12.70 0.22
N SER A 61 28.37 -13.92 0.60
CA SER A 61 29.62 -14.57 0.16
C SER A 61 29.59 -14.97 -1.32
N GLY A 62 28.38 -15.04 -1.89
CA GLY A 62 28.15 -15.54 -3.23
C GLY A 62 28.33 -17.06 -3.34
N GLY A 63 27.88 -17.58 -4.47
CA GLY A 63 28.06 -19.01 -4.76
C GLY A 63 27.97 -19.29 -6.26
N PRO A 64 28.61 -20.37 -6.71
CA PRO A 64 28.52 -20.77 -8.10
C PRO A 64 27.13 -21.32 -8.42
N ILE A 65 26.61 -20.96 -9.58
CA ILE A 65 25.28 -21.38 -10.04
C ILE A 65 25.37 -22.86 -10.47
N PRO A 66 24.67 -23.80 -9.78
CA PRO A 66 24.66 -25.19 -10.19
C PRO A 66 23.78 -25.40 -11.42
N MET A 67 24.23 -26.19 -12.35
CA MET A 67 23.43 -26.76 -13.42
C MET A 67 22.93 -28.13 -12.98
N LEU A 68 21.59 -28.31 -13.01
CA LEU A 68 20.96 -29.56 -12.58
C LEU A 68 20.52 -30.38 -13.79
N ASP A 69 20.49 -31.70 -13.64
CA ASP A 69 19.86 -32.62 -14.59
C ASP A 69 18.32 -32.64 -14.40
N GLU A 70 17.63 -33.41 -15.23
CA GLU A 70 16.15 -33.59 -15.14
C GLU A 70 15.70 -34.21 -13.79
N ASN A 71 16.61 -34.85 -13.08
CA ASN A 71 16.37 -35.49 -11.79
C ASN A 71 16.75 -34.59 -10.59
N GLY A 72 17.23 -33.34 -10.86
CA GLY A 72 17.64 -32.39 -9.82
C GLY A 72 19.09 -32.63 -9.29
N ASN A 73 19.88 -33.53 -9.87
CA ASN A 73 21.28 -33.75 -9.47
C ASN A 73 22.17 -32.71 -10.13
N ARG A 74 23.17 -32.26 -9.39
CA ARG A 74 24.14 -31.29 -9.91
C ARG A 74 25.10 -31.98 -10.89
N ILE A 75 25.08 -31.54 -12.15
CA ILE A 75 25.98 -31.99 -13.21
C ILE A 75 27.27 -31.16 -13.18
N GLU A 76 27.12 -29.83 -13.24
CA GLU A 76 28.21 -28.88 -13.42
C GLU A 76 27.84 -27.50 -12.82
N PHE A 77 28.78 -26.55 -12.83
CA PHE A 77 28.51 -25.15 -12.56
C PHE A 77 28.39 -24.37 -13.87
N LYS A 78 27.49 -23.39 -13.89
CA LYS A 78 27.29 -22.50 -15.04
C LYS A 78 28.59 -21.76 -15.35
N LYS A 79 28.99 -21.76 -16.63
CA LYS A 79 30.19 -21.07 -17.13
C LYS A 79 29.78 -19.90 -18.03
N ASP A 80 30.60 -18.86 -18.02
CA ASP A 80 30.47 -17.74 -18.95
C ASP A 80 31.01 -18.13 -20.36
N ARG A 81 30.93 -17.19 -21.31
CA ARG A 81 31.45 -17.40 -22.67
C ARG A 81 32.98 -17.63 -22.73
N LYS A 82 33.70 -17.30 -21.66
CA LYS A 82 35.15 -17.46 -21.52
C LYS A 82 35.51 -18.71 -20.75
N GLY A 83 34.55 -19.51 -20.29
CA GLY A 83 34.74 -20.74 -19.53
C GLY A 83 34.92 -20.54 -18.01
N ASN A 84 34.76 -19.31 -17.49
CA ASN A 84 34.82 -19.06 -16.04
C ASN A 84 33.49 -19.42 -15.38
N ILE A 85 33.57 -19.92 -14.16
CA ILE A 85 32.37 -20.23 -13.36
C ILE A 85 31.64 -18.94 -13.02
N VAL A 86 30.36 -18.89 -13.34
CA VAL A 86 29.47 -17.76 -12.97
C VAL A 86 29.06 -17.90 -11.51
N THR A 87 29.36 -16.89 -10.72
CA THR A 87 28.92 -16.78 -9.33
C THR A 87 27.84 -15.72 -9.23
N THR A 88 26.81 -15.96 -8.43
CA THR A 88 25.82 -14.96 -8.05
C THR A 88 26.05 -14.56 -6.59
N LYS A 89 25.76 -13.31 -6.26
CA LYS A 89 25.96 -12.75 -4.93
C LYS A 89 24.79 -11.84 -4.58
N LEU A 90 24.28 -11.98 -3.36
CA LEU A 90 23.25 -11.06 -2.86
C LEU A 90 23.82 -9.64 -2.75
N ASN A 91 23.15 -8.69 -3.40
CA ASN A 91 23.43 -7.26 -3.32
C ASN A 91 22.46 -6.58 -2.35
N ASP A 92 22.75 -6.70 -1.07
CA ASP A 92 21.98 -6.11 0.02
C ASP A 92 21.84 -4.59 -0.13
N ALA A 93 22.90 -3.92 -0.62
CA ALA A 93 22.92 -2.45 -0.74
C ALA A 93 21.88 -1.94 -1.72
N THR A 94 21.81 -2.53 -2.91
CA THR A 94 20.82 -2.14 -3.95
C THR A 94 19.38 -2.37 -3.47
N LEU A 95 19.10 -3.55 -2.89
CA LEU A 95 17.76 -3.88 -2.41
C LEU A 95 17.31 -2.99 -1.25
N ASN A 96 18.22 -2.67 -0.34
CA ASN A 96 17.95 -1.76 0.76
C ASN A 96 17.67 -0.32 0.27
N GLU A 97 18.44 0.14 -0.71
CA GLU A 97 18.26 1.47 -1.30
C GLU A 97 16.93 1.59 -2.04
N ILE A 98 16.53 0.57 -2.82
CA ILE A 98 15.20 0.50 -3.46
C ILE A 98 14.09 0.60 -2.43
N ALA A 99 14.14 -0.28 -1.41
CA ALA A 99 13.10 -0.30 -0.39
C ALA A 99 13.01 1.02 0.37
N TYR A 100 14.14 1.58 0.79
CA TYR A 100 14.20 2.85 1.51
C TYR A 100 13.65 4.01 0.68
N THR A 101 14.05 4.11 -0.60
CA THR A 101 13.62 5.18 -1.51
C THR A 101 12.11 5.14 -1.77
N ALA A 102 11.52 3.94 -1.85
CA ALA A 102 10.09 3.75 -2.05
C ALA A 102 9.29 3.64 -0.73
N GLY A 103 9.87 4.02 0.41
CA GLY A 103 9.19 4.06 1.71
C GLY A 103 8.88 2.69 2.32
N GLY A 104 9.44 1.61 1.77
CA GLY A 104 9.28 0.24 2.26
C GLY A 104 10.43 -0.23 3.14
N LYS A 105 10.54 -1.55 3.32
CA LYS A 105 11.56 -2.20 4.13
C LYS A 105 12.30 -3.26 3.35
N TYR A 106 13.60 -3.36 3.61
CA TYR A 106 14.44 -4.46 3.15
C TYR A 106 14.51 -5.55 4.22
N ILE A 107 14.30 -6.79 3.81
CA ILE A 107 14.45 -7.97 4.67
C ILE A 107 15.30 -9.00 3.95
N ARG A 108 16.37 -9.41 4.62
CA ARG A 108 17.20 -10.51 4.15
C ARG A 108 16.59 -11.83 4.58
N VAL A 109 16.27 -12.68 3.61
CA VAL A 109 15.75 -14.02 3.85
C VAL A 109 16.93 -14.97 4.04
N GLU A 110 17.35 -15.13 5.29
CA GLU A 110 18.19 -16.24 5.69
C GLU A 110 17.26 -17.42 6.03
N ASN A 111 17.80 -18.63 6.26
CA ASN A 111 17.05 -19.88 6.49
C ASN A 111 16.01 -19.86 7.65
N GLN A 112 15.49 -18.70 8.02
CA GLN A 112 14.51 -18.52 9.07
C GLN A 112 13.15 -18.23 8.44
N ALA A 113 12.24 -19.20 8.54
CA ALA A 113 10.84 -19.04 8.09
C ALA A 113 10.12 -17.83 8.70
N ASN A 114 10.58 -17.34 9.85
CA ASN A 114 9.98 -16.21 10.57
C ASN A 114 10.47 -14.84 10.09
N ALA A 115 11.47 -14.76 9.20
CA ALA A 115 12.01 -13.46 8.75
C ALA A 115 10.96 -12.61 8.00
N ILE A 116 9.97 -13.24 7.38
CA ILE A 116 8.92 -12.57 6.59
C ILE A 116 7.73 -12.13 7.47
N MET A 117 7.56 -12.72 8.67
CA MET A 117 6.40 -12.43 9.53
C MET A 117 6.20 -10.94 9.86
N PRO A 118 7.26 -10.17 10.21
CA PRO A 118 7.09 -8.74 10.50
C PRO A 118 6.58 -7.93 9.29
N LEU A 119 6.95 -8.35 8.07
CA LEU A 119 6.47 -7.71 6.84
C LEU A 119 5.00 -8.02 6.60
N LEU A 120 4.58 -9.27 6.79
CA LEU A 120 3.18 -9.66 6.65
C LEU A 120 2.29 -8.96 7.68
N GLU A 121 2.75 -8.81 8.91
CA GLU A 121 2.04 -8.07 9.95
C GLU A 121 1.89 -6.59 9.57
N GLU A 122 2.93 -5.97 9.03
CA GLU A 122 2.89 -4.58 8.58
C GLU A 122 1.90 -4.37 7.43
N ILE A 123 1.94 -5.23 6.40
CA ILE A 123 1.01 -5.19 5.28
C ILE A 123 -0.44 -5.37 5.77
N ASN A 124 -0.69 -6.34 6.66
CA ASN A 124 -2.01 -6.55 7.25
C ASN A 124 -2.50 -5.36 8.09
N GLU A 125 -1.61 -4.67 8.79
CA GLU A 125 -1.98 -3.47 9.53
C GLU A 125 -2.30 -2.29 8.61
N MET A 126 -1.60 -2.16 7.49
CA MET A 126 -1.89 -1.13 6.49
C MET A 126 -3.28 -1.34 5.90
N GLU A 127 -3.64 -2.56 5.50
CA GLU A 127 -4.96 -2.93 5.02
C GLU A 127 -6.06 -2.60 6.04
N LYS A 128 -5.85 -2.94 7.31
CA LYS A 128 -6.80 -2.62 8.39
C LYS A 128 -6.97 -1.12 8.61
N ARG A 129 -5.92 -0.32 8.43
CA ARG A 129 -6.00 1.15 8.54
C ARG A 129 -6.81 1.73 7.39
N GLU A 130 -6.63 1.20 6.18
CA GLU A 130 -7.35 1.62 5.00
C GLU A 130 -8.85 1.32 5.12
N ILE A 131 -9.22 0.10 5.50
CA ILE A 131 -10.61 -0.27 5.75
C ILE A 131 -11.26 0.65 6.78
N LYS A 132 -10.57 0.98 7.87
CA LYS A 132 -11.07 1.93 8.87
C LYS A 132 -11.24 3.33 8.29
N ALA A 133 -10.28 3.82 7.51
CA ALA A 133 -10.37 5.13 6.87
C ALA A 133 -11.54 5.21 5.89
N HIS A 134 -11.78 4.16 5.10
CA HIS A 134 -12.93 4.06 4.19
C HIS A 134 -14.27 4.06 4.94
N VAL A 135 -14.38 3.31 6.02
CA VAL A 135 -15.60 3.26 6.84
C VAL A 135 -15.91 4.63 7.44
N PHE A 136 -14.93 5.38 7.90
CA PHE A 136 -15.13 6.75 8.41
C PHE A 136 -15.41 7.77 7.30
N SER A 137 -14.91 7.58 6.09
CA SER A 137 -15.16 8.50 4.96
C SER A 137 -16.55 8.31 4.33
N GLN A 138 -17.16 7.14 4.51
CA GLN A 138 -18.51 6.84 3.98
C GLN A 138 -19.67 7.36 4.86
N TYR A 139 -19.40 7.93 6.04
CA TYR A 139 -20.41 8.70 6.75
C TYR A 139 -20.61 10.04 6.04
N GLU A 140 -21.30 10.02 4.90
CA GLU A 140 -21.86 11.23 4.34
C GLU A 140 -22.74 11.88 5.41
N ASN A 141 -22.33 13.07 5.83
CA ASN A 141 -23.09 13.89 6.76
C ASN A 141 -24.43 14.28 6.13
N ARG A 142 -25.44 13.41 6.19
CA ARG A 142 -26.79 13.67 5.66
C ARG A 142 -27.63 14.57 6.59
N TYR A 143 -27.01 15.21 7.58
CA TYR A 143 -27.68 16.15 8.45
C TYR A 143 -28.33 17.34 7.70
N GLN A 144 -27.81 17.65 6.51
CA GLN A 144 -28.31 18.76 5.68
C GLN A 144 -29.79 18.61 5.33
N ILE A 145 -30.26 17.39 5.05
CA ILE A 145 -31.66 17.11 4.75
C ILE A 145 -32.55 17.37 5.98
N PHE A 146 -32.12 16.89 7.14
CA PHE A 146 -32.85 17.08 8.40
C PHE A 146 -32.84 18.54 8.82
N LEU A 147 -31.74 19.26 8.62
CA LEU A 147 -31.61 20.68 8.89
C LEU A 147 -32.52 21.52 7.98
N LEU A 148 -32.62 21.14 6.71
CA LEU A 148 -33.55 21.80 5.76
C LEU A 148 -35.01 21.58 6.16
N ILE A 149 -35.39 20.37 6.56
CA ILE A 149 -36.75 20.09 7.07
C ILE A 149 -37.05 20.91 8.34
N ALA A 150 -36.11 20.95 9.29
CA ALA A 150 -36.25 21.73 10.51
C ALA A 150 -36.41 23.24 10.21
N LEU A 151 -35.63 23.76 9.24
CA LEU A 151 -35.74 25.15 8.80
C LEU A 151 -37.11 25.44 8.17
N ILE A 152 -37.64 24.55 7.33
CA ILE A 152 -38.97 24.69 6.72
C ILE A 152 -40.05 24.70 7.81
N CYS A 153 -40.00 23.78 8.77
CA CYS A 153 -40.92 23.74 9.90
C CYS A 153 -40.89 25.05 10.71
N TYR A 154 -39.70 25.58 10.97
CA TYR A 154 -39.51 26.85 11.67
C TYR A 154 -40.11 28.04 10.89
N LEU A 155 -39.91 28.08 9.57
CA LEU A 155 -40.49 29.11 8.72
C LEU A 155 -42.04 29.01 8.68
N ILE A 156 -42.60 27.80 8.63
CA ILE A 156 -44.05 27.59 8.69
C ILE A 156 -44.61 28.08 10.02
N GLU A 157 -43.97 27.79 11.14
CA GLU A 157 -44.35 28.29 12.46
C GLU A 157 -44.35 29.82 12.52
N PHE A 158 -43.32 30.44 11.92
CA PHE A 158 -43.25 31.91 11.85
C PHE A 158 -44.38 32.54 11.04
N PHE A 159 -44.84 31.88 9.94
CA PHE A 159 -45.94 32.33 9.10
C PHE A 159 -47.32 31.97 9.66
N ILE A 160 -47.44 30.94 10.50
CA ILE A 160 -48.66 30.65 11.26
C ILE A 160 -48.69 31.64 12.42
N SER A 161 -49.05 32.88 12.10
CA SER A 161 -49.23 33.94 13.10
C SER A 161 -50.19 33.44 14.16
N THR A 162 -49.75 33.45 15.41
CA THR A 162 -50.54 33.13 16.59
C THR A 162 -51.70 34.13 16.76
N ARG A 163 -52.73 34.04 15.92
CA ARG A 163 -53.99 34.67 16.14
C ARG A 163 -54.89 33.78 16.99
N SER A 164 -54.58 33.66 18.27
CA SER A 164 -55.55 33.20 19.25
C SER A 164 -55.15 33.72 20.62
N THR A 165 -55.27 35.04 20.77
CA THR A 165 -55.47 35.59 22.08
C THR A 165 -56.96 35.50 22.37
N LYS A 166 -57.50 34.36 22.71
CA LYS A 166 -58.76 34.30 23.47
C LYS A 166 -58.39 34.77 24.86
N GLU A 167 -58.70 36.01 25.13
CA GLU A 167 -58.76 36.54 26.50
C GLU A 167 -59.75 35.66 27.27
N ILE A 168 -59.24 34.81 28.14
CA ILE A 168 -60.04 34.14 29.17
C ILE A 168 -60.37 35.22 30.18
N LYS A 169 -61.56 35.85 30.02
CA LYS A 169 -62.14 36.68 31.07
C LYS A 169 -62.38 35.80 32.28
N TRP A 170 -61.60 36.06 33.28
CA TRP A 170 -61.72 35.41 34.58
C TRP A 170 -62.93 36.08 35.28
N GLU A 171 -64.09 35.44 35.24
CA GLU A 171 -65.23 35.86 36.08
C GLU A 171 -65.00 35.27 37.47
N GLY A 172 -64.61 36.17 38.39
CA GLY A 172 -64.37 35.83 39.77
C GLY A 172 -65.65 35.33 40.44
N ARG A 173 -65.49 34.23 41.14
CA ARG A 173 -66.57 33.54 41.90
C ARG A 173 -66.77 34.19 43.27
N PHE A 174 -67.18 35.45 43.33
CA PHE A 174 -67.65 36.07 44.56
C PHE A 174 -68.66 37.21 44.18
N SER A 175 -69.95 36.90 44.28
CA SER A 175 -70.98 37.76 44.70
C SER A 175 -72.05 36.90 45.36
#